data_6817d14bdfb312579eced5279f61fd3f
#
_entry.id   6817d14bdfb312579eced5279f61fd3f
#
_cell.length_a   1.000
_cell.length_b   1.000
_cell.length_c   1.000
_cell.angle_alpha   90.00
_cell.angle_beta   90.00
_cell.angle_gamma   90.00
#
_symmetry.space_group_name_H-M   'P 1'
#
loop_
_entity.id
_entity.type
_entity.pdbx_description
1 polymer ?
#
loop_
_entity_poly.entity_id
_entity_poly.type
_entity_poly.pdbx_seq_one_letter_code
_entity_poly.pdbx_strand_id
1 'polypeptide(L)'
;MISYRNEVILSGTLAKKFEYQQGYDQVRKKSEAILEVRRKSGRKDQVIIQASGWKTEVAEKLQEGDYVYVKGEIRMYGYIGEDGEKHTKIYVHIDRIWKDVAAEQDSNEVKLVGAIVKKAALRKLPKAQKIQGITVATKCCSQSANAYIPVVAQGRMASRVCENYDVRYEIRITGRYQSRNYKKKYPNGKKEEKTTYEVSITKLDI
;
A
#
# COMPACT_ATOMS: atom_id res chain seq x y z
N MET A 1 -23.69 3.94 9.88
CA MET A 1 -23.09 2.76 9.21
C MET A 1 -21.88 3.25 8.43
N ILE A 2 -20.66 2.68 8.63
CA ILE A 2 -19.44 3.11 7.93
C ILE A 2 -19.57 2.72 6.45
N SER A 3 -19.44 3.70 5.55
CA SER A 3 -19.35 3.45 4.11
C SER A 3 -17.88 3.17 3.74
N TYR A 4 -17.45 1.92 3.92
CA TYR A 4 -16.07 1.50 3.64
C TYR A 4 -15.66 1.81 2.20
N ARG A 5 -14.44 2.28 2.03
CA ARG A 5 -13.82 2.54 0.73
C ARG A 5 -12.35 2.14 0.76
N ASN A 6 -11.90 1.49 -0.29
CA ASN A 6 -10.52 1.08 -0.48
C ASN A 6 -10.20 1.10 -1.98
N GLU A 7 -9.86 2.27 -2.48
CA GLU A 7 -9.59 2.48 -3.90
C GLU A 7 -8.17 3.02 -4.08
N VAL A 8 -7.47 2.47 -5.05
CA VAL A 8 -6.12 2.87 -5.42
C VAL A 8 -6.06 3.12 -6.92
N ILE A 9 -5.45 4.24 -7.29
CA ILE A 9 -5.11 4.60 -8.66
C ILE A 9 -3.61 4.84 -8.70
N LEU A 10 -2.91 4.08 -9.53
CA LEU A 10 -1.48 4.21 -9.77
C LEU A 10 -1.20 4.30 -11.26
N SER A 11 -0.20 5.07 -11.65
CA SER A 11 0.48 4.90 -12.93
C SER A 11 1.99 4.93 -12.73
N GLY A 12 2.71 4.27 -13.61
CA GLY A 12 4.16 4.17 -13.52
C GLY A 12 4.74 3.14 -14.46
N THR A 13 6.01 2.86 -14.29
CA THR A 13 6.75 1.91 -15.13
C THR A 13 6.89 0.56 -14.43
N LEU A 14 6.67 -0.53 -15.12
CA LEU A 14 6.95 -1.86 -14.59
C LEU A 14 8.46 -2.03 -14.40
N ALA A 15 8.91 -2.05 -13.15
CA ALA A 15 10.30 -2.32 -12.78
C ALA A 15 10.62 -3.81 -12.80
N LYS A 16 9.58 -4.66 -12.66
CA LYS A 16 9.63 -6.10 -12.89
C LYS A 16 8.33 -6.53 -13.54
N LYS A 17 8.43 -7.41 -14.54
CA LYS A 17 7.26 -8.01 -15.21
C LYS A 17 6.45 -8.88 -14.25
N PHE A 18 5.24 -9.24 -14.66
CA PHE A 18 4.42 -10.16 -13.89
C PHE A 18 5.01 -11.56 -13.89
N GLU A 19 5.17 -12.12 -12.70
CA GLU A 19 5.64 -13.48 -12.47
C GLU A 19 4.58 -14.25 -11.69
N TYR A 20 4.38 -15.52 -12.09
CA TYR A 20 3.46 -16.41 -11.41
C TYR A 20 3.88 -16.63 -9.96
N GLN A 21 2.94 -16.51 -9.05
CA GLN A 21 3.13 -16.81 -7.64
C GLN A 21 2.48 -18.15 -7.31
N GLN A 22 3.30 -19.11 -6.97
CA GLN A 22 2.83 -20.40 -6.46
C GLN A 22 2.26 -20.18 -5.05
N GLY A 23 0.94 -20.20 -4.90
CA GLY A 23 0.25 -19.95 -3.64
C GLY A 23 -0.42 -21.21 -3.10
N TYR A 24 -0.82 -21.18 -1.83
CA TYR A 24 -1.57 -22.25 -1.15
C TYR A 24 -2.92 -22.58 -1.80
N ASP A 25 -3.44 -21.68 -2.61
CA ASP A 25 -4.68 -21.86 -3.36
C ASP A 25 -4.37 -22.24 -4.81
N GLN A 26 -4.36 -23.53 -5.10
CA GLN A 26 -4.14 -24.05 -6.45
C GLN A 26 -5.28 -23.69 -7.42
N VAL A 27 -6.38 -23.14 -6.92
CA VAL A 27 -7.59 -22.86 -7.71
C VAL A 27 -7.52 -21.51 -8.44
N ARG A 28 -6.71 -20.55 -7.94
CA ARG A 28 -6.65 -19.21 -8.55
C ARG A 28 -5.23 -18.82 -8.90
N LYS A 29 -4.96 -18.78 -10.21
CA LYS A 29 -3.71 -18.23 -10.75
C LYS A 29 -3.52 -16.80 -10.21
N LYS A 30 -2.34 -16.51 -9.69
CA LYS A 30 -1.91 -15.17 -9.23
C LYS A 30 -0.58 -14.83 -9.88
N SER A 31 -0.42 -13.60 -10.30
CA SER A 31 0.86 -13.08 -10.77
C SER A 31 1.13 -11.72 -10.14
N GLU A 32 2.39 -11.45 -9.84
CA GLU A 32 2.85 -10.23 -9.18
C GLU A 32 3.91 -9.52 -10.01
N ALA A 33 3.89 -8.22 -9.94
CA ALA A 33 4.90 -7.36 -10.55
C ALA A 33 5.30 -6.25 -9.58
N ILE A 34 6.42 -5.58 -9.88
CA ILE A 34 6.84 -4.36 -9.20
C ILE A 34 6.57 -3.18 -10.11
N LEU A 35 5.73 -2.27 -9.64
CA LEU A 35 5.46 -0.99 -10.28
C LEU A 35 6.31 0.10 -9.63
N GLU A 36 7.09 0.82 -10.43
CA GLU A 36 7.80 2.01 -10.01
C GLU A 36 6.96 3.25 -10.27
N VAL A 37 6.63 3.97 -9.20
CA VAL A 37 5.81 5.19 -9.24
C VAL A 37 6.66 6.38 -8.82
N ARG A 38 6.83 7.38 -9.69
CA ARG A 38 7.62 8.58 -9.42
C ARG A 38 6.80 9.61 -8.65
N ARG A 39 7.39 10.17 -7.62
CA ARG A 39 6.83 11.30 -6.88
C ARG A 39 7.22 12.62 -7.55
N LYS A 40 6.44 13.67 -7.29
CA LYS A 40 6.82 15.06 -7.70
C LYS A 40 8.21 15.48 -7.22
N SER A 41 8.70 14.89 -6.13
CA SER A 41 10.06 15.16 -5.60
C SER A 41 11.17 14.41 -6.33
N GLY A 42 10.88 13.64 -7.37
CA GLY A 42 11.81 12.76 -8.07
C GLY A 42 12.07 11.41 -7.37
N ARG A 43 11.63 11.24 -6.12
CA ARG A 43 11.75 9.94 -5.44
C ARG A 43 10.82 8.92 -6.09
N LYS A 44 11.28 7.66 -6.14
CA LYS A 44 10.53 6.54 -6.69
C LYS A 44 10.04 5.63 -5.56
N ASP A 45 8.77 5.23 -5.64
CA ASP A 45 8.19 4.18 -4.81
C ASP A 45 8.10 2.90 -5.63
N GLN A 46 8.62 1.80 -5.09
CA GLN A 46 8.42 0.48 -5.68
C GLN A 46 7.28 -0.20 -4.94
N VAL A 47 6.20 -0.49 -5.64
CA VAL A 47 4.99 -1.07 -5.06
C VAL A 47 4.66 -2.41 -5.69
N ILE A 48 4.20 -3.34 -4.87
CA ILE A 48 3.77 -4.66 -5.34
C ILE A 48 2.35 -4.53 -5.89
N ILE A 49 2.16 -4.97 -7.13
CA ILE A 49 0.85 -5.09 -7.77
C ILE A 49 0.57 -6.56 -8.08
N GLN A 50 -0.66 -7.03 -7.85
CA GLN A 50 -1.03 -8.43 -8.04
C GLN A 50 -2.28 -8.55 -8.90
N ALA A 51 -2.19 -9.36 -9.95
CA ALA A 51 -3.32 -9.82 -10.74
C ALA A 51 -3.79 -11.20 -10.27
N SER A 52 -5.07 -11.51 -10.42
CA SER A 52 -5.63 -12.83 -10.13
C SER A 52 -6.73 -13.25 -11.12
N GLY A 53 -6.90 -14.55 -11.32
CA GLY A 53 -7.86 -15.13 -12.24
C GLY A 53 -7.58 -14.72 -13.70
N TRP A 54 -8.59 -14.42 -14.48
CA TRP A 54 -8.46 -14.04 -15.89
C TRP A 54 -7.60 -12.78 -16.13
N LYS A 55 -7.45 -11.93 -15.13
CA LYS A 55 -6.61 -10.71 -15.20
C LYS A 55 -5.13 -11.04 -15.34
N THR A 56 -4.70 -12.23 -14.93
CA THR A 56 -3.30 -12.68 -15.09
C THR A 56 -2.92 -12.80 -16.56
N GLU A 57 -3.83 -13.21 -17.44
CA GLU A 57 -3.58 -13.35 -18.86
C GLU A 57 -3.29 -12.00 -19.55
N VAL A 58 -3.95 -10.94 -19.08
CA VAL A 58 -3.70 -9.58 -19.55
C VAL A 58 -2.39 -9.05 -18.98
N ALA A 59 -2.18 -9.26 -17.67
CA ALA A 59 -1.01 -8.76 -16.95
C ALA A 59 0.29 -9.41 -17.44
N GLU A 60 0.30 -10.70 -17.71
CA GLU A 60 1.48 -11.45 -18.18
C GLU A 60 1.95 -11.07 -19.58
N LYS A 61 1.13 -10.38 -20.37
CA LYS A 61 1.52 -9.81 -21.67
C LYS A 61 2.36 -8.53 -21.54
N LEU A 62 2.29 -7.88 -20.38
CA LEU A 62 3.04 -6.66 -20.10
C LEU A 62 4.50 -6.99 -19.81
N GLN A 63 5.40 -6.14 -20.30
CA GLN A 63 6.85 -6.32 -20.19
C GLN A 63 7.45 -5.34 -19.19
N GLU A 64 8.63 -5.66 -18.69
CA GLU A 64 9.47 -4.73 -17.95
C GLU A 64 9.75 -3.48 -18.80
N GLY A 65 9.63 -2.31 -18.20
CA GLY A 65 9.72 -1.03 -18.90
C GLY A 65 8.40 -0.49 -19.43
N ASP A 66 7.34 -1.31 -19.51
CA ASP A 66 6.02 -0.81 -19.92
C ASP A 66 5.48 0.20 -18.91
N TYR A 67 4.95 1.31 -19.42
CA TYR A 67 4.20 2.26 -18.61
C TYR A 67 2.75 1.82 -18.53
N VAL A 68 2.25 1.68 -17.31
CA VAL A 68 0.91 1.15 -17.07
C VAL A 68 0.11 2.03 -16.12
N TYR A 69 -1.20 1.98 -16.31
CA TYR A 69 -2.18 2.53 -15.39
C TYR A 69 -2.89 1.39 -14.67
N VAL A 70 -3.01 1.50 -13.35
CA VAL A 70 -3.59 0.47 -12.48
C VAL A 70 -4.70 1.09 -11.63
N LYS A 71 -5.86 0.46 -11.64
CA LYS A 71 -6.93 0.68 -10.67
C LYS A 71 -7.11 -0.58 -9.84
N GLY A 72 -7.26 -0.43 -8.52
CA GLY A 72 -7.38 -1.56 -7.63
C GLY A 72 -7.68 -1.18 -6.19
N GLU A 73 -7.38 -2.10 -5.28
CA GLU A 73 -7.54 -1.94 -3.83
C GLU A 73 -6.32 -2.46 -3.08
N ILE A 74 -6.03 -1.91 -1.91
CA ILE A 74 -4.95 -2.42 -1.04
C ILE A 74 -5.44 -3.67 -0.34
N ARG A 75 -4.66 -4.75 -0.45
CA ARG A 75 -4.87 -5.99 0.27
C ARG A 75 -3.66 -6.37 1.07
N MET A 76 -3.87 -7.29 2.00
CA MET A 76 -2.79 -7.87 2.78
C MET A 76 -3.06 -9.36 3.04
N TYR A 77 -1.99 -10.12 3.18
CA TYR A 77 -2.05 -11.48 3.72
C TYR A 77 -0.86 -11.76 4.62
N GLY A 78 -1.10 -12.61 5.63
CA GLY A 78 -0.06 -13.12 6.50
C GLY A 78 0.53 -14.40 5.93
N TYR A 79 1.82 -14.60 6.10
CA TYR A 79 2.51 -15.84 5.75
C TYR A 79 3.60 -16.14 6.79
N ILE A 80 4.02 -17.39 6.86
CA ILE A 80 5.19 -17.80 7.64
C ILE A 80 6.42 -17.71 6.73
N GLY A 81 7.40 -16.93 7.13
CA GLY A 81 8.67 -16.82 6.40
C GLY A 81 9.57 -18.02 6.59
N GLU A 82 10.67 -18.07 5.84
CA GLU A 82 11.71 -19.11 6.00
C GLU A 82 12.38 -19.04 7.39
N ASP A 83 12.30 -17.88 8.05
CA ASP A 83 12.74 -17.65 9.42
C ASP A 83 11.78 -18.21 10.47
N GLY A 84 10.64 -18.82 10.07
CA GLY A 84 9.57 -19.30 10.93
C GLY A 84 8.72 -18.20 11.56
N GLU A 85 9.01 -16.92 11.29
CA GLU A 85 8.25 -15.80 11.82
C GLU A 85 7.03 -15.48 10.95
N LYS A 86 6.02 -14.87 11.60
CA LYS A 86 4.84 -14.34 10.89
C LYS A 86 5.18 -13.03 10.20
N HIS A 87 5.00 -13.01 8.90
CA HIS A 87 5.14 -11.82 8.06
C HIS A 87 3.81 -11.39 7.48
N THR A 88 3.74 -10.13 7.09
CA THR A 88 2.57 -9.59 6.39
C THR A 88 3.04 -8.95 5.09
N LYS A 89 2.44 -9.35 3.99
CA LYS A 89 2.62 -8.75 2.68
C LYS A 89 1.45 -7.82 2.39
N ILE A 90 1.75 -6.59 1.99
CA ILE A 90 0.77 -5.58 1.60
C ILE A 90 1.00 -5.27 0.12
N TYR A 91 -0.05 -5.30 -0.68
CA TYR A 91 0.02 -5.14 -2.13
C TYR A 91 -1.24 -4.49 -2.67
N VAL A 92 -1.18 -4.01 -3.91
CA VAL A 92 -2.35 -3.52 -4.63
C VAL A 92 -2.90 -4.65 -5.48
N HIS A 93 -4.10 -5.11 -5.16
CA HIS A 93 -4.85 -6.06 -5.98
C HIS A 93 -5.49 -5.32 -7.14
N ILE A 94 -5.19 -5.77 -8.35
CA ILE A 94 -5.59 -5.13 -9.59
C ILE A 94 -7.06 -5.43 -9.90
N ASP A 95 -7.84 -4.37 -10.10
CA ASP A 95 -9.15 -4.45 -10.72
C ASP A 95 -9.08 -4.26 -12.22
N ARG A 96 -8.31 -3.26 -12.67
CA ARG A 96 -8.06 -2.96 -14.06
C ARG A 96 -6.61 -2.55 -14.24
N ILE A 97 -6.02 -3.00 -15.34
CA ILE A 97 -4.67 -2.63 -15.78
C ILE A 97 -4.67 -2.46 -17.29
N TRP A 98 -3.99 -1.44 -17.78
CA TRP A 98 -3.75 -1.24 -19.20
C TRP A 98 -2.43 -0.53 -19.43
N LYS A 99 -1.84 -0.78 -20.60
CA LYS A 99 -0.67 -0.07 -21.07
C LYS A 99 -1.08 1.33 -21.49
N ASP A 100 -0.25 2.31 -21.16
CA ASP A 100 -0.50 3.71 -21.45
C ASP A 100 0.79 4.40 -21.90
N VAL A 101 0.69 5.65 -22.29
CA VAL A 101 1.83 6.49 -22.60
C VAL A 101 2.32 7.15 -21.31
N ALA A 102 3.64 7.20 -21.14
CA ALA A 102 4.23 7.81 -19.97
C ALA A 102 3.79 9.27 -19.79
N ALA A 103 3.19 9.56 -18.64
CA ALA A 103 2.80 10.91 -18.27
C ALA A 103 3.98 11.67 -17.67
N GLU A 104 3.92 13.01 -17.65
CA GLU A 104 4.91 13.84 -16.95
C GLU A 104 4.96 13.53 -15.46
N GLN A 105 3.81 13.20 -14.86
CA GLN A 105 3.68 12.84 -13.46
C GLN A 105 2.90 11.53 -13.32
N ASP A 106 3.47 10.61 -12.54
CA ASP A 106 2.79 9.38 -12.24
C ASP A 106 1.63 9.62 -11.26
N SER A 107 0.51 8.93 -11.51
CA SER A 107 -0.64 8.94 -10.61
C SER A 107 -0.37 8.08 -9.39
N ASN A 108 -0.70 8.59 -8.21
CA ASN A 108 -0.66 7.82 -6.97
C ASN A 108 -1.71 8.39 -6.01
N GLU A 109 -2.91 7.89 -6.10
CA GLU A 109 -4.03 8.31 -5.26
C GLU A 109 -4.65 7.10 -4.57
N VAL A 110 -4.85 7.22 -3.27
CA VAL A 110 -5.60 6.27 -2.44
C VAL A 110 -6.76 7.00 -1.80
N LYS A 111 -7.96 6.46 -1.96
CA LYS A 111 -9.17 6.87 -1.20
C LYS A 111 -9.54 5.76 -0.24
N LEU A 112 -9.42 6.05 1.06
CA LEU A 112 -9.64 5.07 2.11
C LEU A 112 -10.66 5.59 3.12
N VAL A 113 -11.68 4.77 3.39
CA VAL A 113 -12.65 4.98 4.47
C VAL A 113 -12.70 3.73 5.31
N GLY A 114 -12.56 3.89 6.62
CA GLY A 114 -12.55 2.77 7.55
C GLY A 114 -12.52 3.21 9.01
N ALA A 115 -12.39 2.23 9.91
CA ALA A 115 -12.26 2.46 11.34
C ALA A 115 -10.80 2.40 11.78
N ILE A 116 -10.37 3.30 12.63
CA ILE A 116 -9.06 3.22 13.26
C ILE A 116 -9.05 2.07 14.28
N VAL A 117 -8.17 1.09 14.09
CA VAL A 117 -8.03 -0.06 15.00
C VAL A 117 -6.76 0.00 15.83
N LYS A 118 -5.79 0.80 15.42
CA LYS A 118 -4.55 1.05 16.17
C LYS A 118 -4.09 2.48 15.95
N LYS A 119 -3.64 3.11 17.01
CA LYS A 119 -3.06 4.46 17.02
C LYS A 119 -1.74 4.41 17.77
N ALA A 120 -0.64 4.71 17.09
CA ALA A 120 0.67 4.81 17.72
C ALA A 120 0.82 6.14 18.46
N ALA A 121 1.78 6.24 19.36
CA ALA A 121 2.13 7.52 19.96
C ALA A 121 2.64 8.52 18.92
N LEU A 122 2.29 9.78 19.08
CA LEU A 122 2.79 10.85 18.24
C LEU A 122 4.32 10.96 18.42
N ARG A 123 5.05 10.86 17.32
CA ARG A 123 6.51 11.01 17.34
C ARG A 123 6.93 12.36 16.80
N LYS A 124 7.89 12.98 17.48
CA LYS A 124 8.59 14.17 16.99
C LYS A 124 9.93 13.74 16.40
N LEU A 125 10.19 14.08 15.17
CA LEU A 125 11.46 13.86 14.47
C LEU A 125 12.36 15.12 14.60
N PRO A 126 13.66 15.00 14.26
CA PRO A 126 14.51 16.16 14.08
C PRO A 126 13.85 17.20 13.17
N LYS A 127 14.11 18.49 13.39
CA LYS A 127 13.46 19.63 12.72
C LYS A 127 11.97 19.81 13.06
N ALA A 128 11.54 19.36 14.27
CA ALA A 128 10.18 19.49 14.78
C ALA A 128 9.08 18.86 13.89
N GLN A 129 9.45 17.99 12.96
CA GLN A 129 8.48 17.29 12.13
C GLN A 129 7.72 16.24 12.96
N LYS A 130 6.40 16.33 12.98
CA LYS A 130 5.53 15.38 13.67
C LYS A 130 5.12 14.25 12.77
N ILE A 131 5.06 13.02 13.29
CA ILE A 131 4.55 11.83 12.61
C ILE A 131 3.57 11.10 13.51
N GLN A 132 2.39 10.79 12.96
CA GLN A 132 1.36 9.97 13.59
C GLN A 132 1.10 8.73 12.72
N GLY A 133 1.32 7.55 13.29
CA GLY A 133 0.96 6.28 12.66
C GLY A 133 -0.39 5.78 13.17
N ILE A 134 -1.24 5.28 12.29
CA ILE A 134 -2.49 4.61 12.61
C ILE A 134 -2.63 3.35 11.73
N THR A 135 -3.49 2.43 12.16
CA THR A 135 -3.94 1.32 11.31
C THR A 135 -5.43 1.48 11.07
N VAL A 136 -5.83 1.48 9.81
CA VAL A 136 -7.23 1.61 9.39
C VAL A 136 -7.74 0.26 8.91
N ALA A 137 -8.80 -0.23 9.55
CA ALA A 137 -9.53 -1.40 9.09
C ALA A 137 -10.57 -0.95 8.06
N THR A 138 -10.53 -1.55 6.88
CA THR A 138 -11.48 -1.31 5.79
C THR A 138 -11.88 -2.63 5.16
N LYS A 139 -12.91 -2.61 4.30
CA LYS A 139 -13.34 -3.79 3.53
C LYS A 139 -12.66 -3.83 2.17
N CYS A 140 -12.36 -5.05 1.73
CA CYS A 140 -12.00 -5.31 0.33
C CYS A 140 -13.28 -5.49 -0.47
N CYS A 141 -13.47 -4.70 -1.53
CA CYS A 141 -14.70 -4.69 -2.33
C CYS A 141 -15.00 -6.03 -3.01
N SER A 142 -13.97 -6.79 -3.34
CA SER A 142 -14.06 -8.07 -4.05
C SER A 142 -13.98 -9.32 -3.15
N GLN A 143 -13.85 -9.13 -1.84
CA GLN A 143 -13.81 -10.21 -0.84
C GLN A 143 -14.49 -9.76 0.44
N SER A 144 -15.10 -10.69 1.19
CA SER A 144 -15.67 -10.43 2.53
C SER A 144 -14.60 -10.13 3.59
N ALA A 145 -13.33 -10.09 3.21
CA ALA A 145 -12.19 -9.91 4.10
C ALA A 145 -11.96 -8.43 4.44
N ASN A 146 -11.47 -8.20 5.64
CA ASN A 146 -11.00 -6.88 6.06
C ASN A 146 -9.51 -6.72 5.72
N ALA A 147 -9.13 -5.50 5.30
CA ALA A 147 -7.73 -5.08 5.20
C ALA A 147 -7.40 -4.14 6.37
N TYR A 148 -6.22 -4.34 6.98
CA TYR A 148 -5.69 -3.52 8.08
C TYR A 148 -4.53 -2.69 7.56
N ILE A 149 -4.82 -1.54 7.01
CA ILE A 149 -3.89 -0.73 6.22
C ILE A 149 -3.08 0.18 7.13
N PRO A 150 -1.74 0.11 7.14
CA PRO A 150 -0.90 1.08 7.80
C PRO A 150 -1.02 2.45 7.13
N VAL A 151 -1.26 3.46 7.93
CA VAL A 151 -1.44 4.84 7.47
C VAL A 151 -0.56 5.77 8.28
N VAL A 152 0.08 6.73 7.63
CA VAL A 152 0.94 7.72 8.25
C VAL A 152 0.48 9.13 7.92
N ALA A 153 0.37 9.95 8.96
CA ALA A 153 0.18 11.39 8.85
C ALA A 153 1.47 12.12 9.21
N GLN A 154 1.77 13.22 8.54
CA GLN A 154 2.96 14.04 8.77
C GLN A 154 2.61 15.51 8.99
N GLY A 155 3.47 16.21 9.72
CA GLY A 155 3.33 17.64 9.99
C GLY A 155 2.01 18.03 10.64
N ARG A 156 1.27 18.97 10.05
CA ARG A 156 -0.04 19.43 10.56
C ARG A 156 -1.08 18.32 10.59
N MET A 157 -1.04 17.40 9.59
CA MET A 157 -1.94 16.25 9.55
C MET A 157 -1.71 15.32 10.73
N ALA A 158 -0.45 15.11 11.15
CA ALA A 158 -0.14 14.30 12.32
C ALA A 158 -0.76 14.87 13.60
N SER A 159 -0.70 16.20 13.80
CA SER A 159 -1.37 16.86 14.92
C SER A 159 -2.89 16.68 14.85
N ARG A 160 -3.52 16.95 13.69
CA ARG A 160 -4.97 16.79 13.49
C ARG A 160 -5.45 15.37 13.76
N VAL A 161 -4.74 14.36 13.26
CA VAL A 161 -5.08 12.95 13.52
C VAL A 161 -4.90 12.60 14.99
N CYS A 162 -3.83 13.11 15.63
CA CYS A 162 -3.58 12.87 17.06
C CYS A 162 -4.67 13.47 17.96
N GLU A 163 -5.12 14.67 17.65
CA GLU A 163 -6.03 15.46 18.49
C GLU A 163 -7.51 15.10 18.30
N ASN A 164 -7.91 14.77 17.05
CA ASN A 164 -9.33 14.66 16.70
C ASN A 164 -9.81 13.24 16.42
N TYR A 165 -8.92 12.27 16.32
CA TYR A 165 -9.29 10.88 15.99
C TYR A 165 -8.73 9.91 17.01
N ASP A 166 -9.54 8.91 17.38
CA ASP A 166 -9.09 7.85 18.27
C ASP A 166 -9.47 6.46 17.73
N VAL A 167 -9.04 5.41 18.43
CA VAL A 167 -9.42 4.03 18.10
C VAL A 167 -10.94 3.91 18.08
N ARG A 168 -11.47 3.18 17.11
CA ARG A 168 -12.89 3.01 16.75
C ARG A 168 -13.52 4.19 15.99
N TYR A 169 -12.86 5.33 15.83
CA TYR A 169 -13.37 6.42 15.01
C TYR A 169 -13.32 6.05 13.52
N GLU A 170 -14.36 6.46 12.80
CA GLU A 170 -14.32 6.46 11.33
C GLU A 170 -13.34 7.54 10.87
N ILE A 171 -12.52 7.20 9.89
CA ILE A 171 -11.63 8.15 9.23
C ILE A 171 -11.78 8.04 7.71
N ARG A 172 -11.82 9.20 7.06
CA ARG A 172 -11.90 9.36 5.60
C ARG A 172 -10.65 10.09 5.15
N ILE A 173 -9.86 9.44 4.31
CA ILE A 173 -8.60 9.99 3.87
C ILE A 173 -8.41 9.85 2.36
N THR A 174 -7.79 10.87 1.79
CA THR A 174 -7.10 10.77 0.52
C THR A 174 -5.59 10.76 0.81
N GLY A 175 -4.86 9.88 0.15
CA GLY A 175 -3.45 9.67 0.41
C GLY A 175 -2.69 9.16 -0.79
N ARG A 176 -1.45 8.79 -0.53
CA ARG A 176 -0.54 8.19 -1.49
C ARG A 176 -0.04 6.85 -0.93
N TYR A 177 -0.07 5.80 -1.74
CA TYR A 177 0.56 4.52 -1.40
C TYR A 177 2.07 4.64 -1.61
N GLN A 178 2.85 4.30 -0.61
CA GLN A 178 4.31 4.48 -0.66
C GLN A 178 5.06 3.31 -0.04
N SER A 179 6.27 3.09 -0.54
CA SER A 179 7.24 2.19 0.06
C SER A 179 8.24 2.98 0.92
N ARG A 180 8.71 2.35 1.99
CA ARG A 180 9.73 2.91 2.87
C ARG A 180 10.68 1.83 3.35
N ASN A 181 11.96 1.99 3.05
CA ASN A 181 13.00 1.10 3.57
C ASN A 181 13.34 1.49 5.01
N TYR A 182 13.55 0.48 5.85
CA TYR A 182 14.03 0.65 7.23
C TYR A 182 14.97 -0.49 7.60
N LYS A 183 15.86 -0.22 8.55
CA LYS A 183 16.80 -1.22 9.07
C LYS A 183 16.21 -1.85 10.33
N LYS A 184 15.80 -3.13 10.24
CA LYS A 184 15.43 -3.93 11.41
C LYS A 184 16.70 -4.36 12.14
N LYS A 185 16.78 -4.07 13.44
CA LYS A 185 17.84 -4.55 14.31
C LYS A 185 17.32 -5.75 15.09
N TYR A 186 18.03 -6.83 15.05
CA TYR A 186 17.74 -8.04 15.80
C TYR A 186 18.52 -8.07 17.12
N PRO A 187 18.05 -8.83 18.15
CA PRO A 187 18.76 -8.95 19.44
C PRO A 187 20.21 -9.45 19.31
N ASN A 188 20.48 -10.25 18.28
CA ASN A 188 21.83 -10.77 17.97
C ASN A 188 22.75 -9.73 17.27
N GLY A 189 22.36 -8.46 17.20
CA GLY A 189 23.11 -7.38 16.55
C GLY A 189 22.99 -7.34 15.02
N LYS A 190 22.39 -8.34 14.38
CA LYS A 190 22.16 -8.35 12.92
C LYS A 190 21.25 -7.19 12.53
N LYS A 191 21.63 -6.52 11.45
CA LYS A 191 20.81 -5.47 10.81
C LYS A 191 20.35 -5.96 9.44
N GLU A 192 19.09 -5.87 9.17
CA GLU A 192 18.50 -6.25 7.89
C GLU A 192 17.70 -5.08 7.33
N GLU A 193 17.87 -4.78 6.04
CA GLU A 193 17.07 -3.78 5.36
C GLU A 193 15.74 -4.40 4.94
N LYS A 194 14.63 -3.80 5.38
CA LYS A 194 13.27 -4.24 5.06
C LYS A 194 12.48 -3.10 4.46
N THR A 195 11.58 -3.44 3.55
CA THR A 195 10.63 -2.50 2.96
C THR A 195 9.27 -2.65 3.64
N THR A 196 8.67 -1.54 4.02
CA THR A 196 7.28 -1.49 4.47
C THR A 196 6.46 -0.64 3.52
N TYR A 197 5.16 -0.92 3.46
CA TYR A 197 4.20 -0.21 2.61
C TYR A 197 3.17 0.45 3.52
N GLU A 198 2.81 1.68 3.20
CA GLU A 198 1.89 2.48 3.99
C GLU A 198 1.17 3.52 3.13
N VAL A 199 0.04 4.01 3.59
CA VAL A 199 -0.65 5.15 2.97
C VAL A 199 -0.24 6.43 3.69
N SER A 200 0.37 7.36 2.97
CA SER A 200 0.69 8.70 3.49
C SER A 200 -0.48 9.63 3.23
N ILE A 201 -1.08 10.17 4.30
CA ILE A 201 -2.22 11.09 4.21
C ILE A 201 -1.80 12.38 3.50
N THR A 202 -2.55 12.77 2.48
CA THR A 202 -2.45 14.09 1.83
C THR A 202 -3.63 14.98 2.18
N LYS A 203 -4.80 14.40 2.47
CA LYS A 203 -6.01 15.11 2.86
C LYS A 203 -6.84 14.28 3.83
N LEU A 204 -7.43 14.93 4.82
CA LEU A 204 -8.51 14.38 5.65
C LEU A 204 -9.82 14.88 5.05
N ASP A 205 -10.65 13.95 4.60
CA ASP A 205 -11.98 14.24 4.10
C ASP A 205 -12.95 14.27 5.30
N ILE A 206 -13.76 15.32 5.37
CA ILE A 206 -14.74 15.54 6.44
C ILE A 206 -16.03 14.81 6.10
#